data_3461da3e3d5939ffeee4dd8830a903f0
#
_entry.id   3461da3e3d5939ffeee4dd8830a903f0
#
_cell.length_a   1.000
_cell.length_b   1.000
_cell.length_c   1.000
_cell.angle_alpha   90.00
_cell.angle_beta   90.00
_cell.angle_gamma   90.00
#
_symmetry.space_group_name_H-M   'P 1'
#
loop_
_entity.id
_entity.type
_entity.pdbx_description
1 polymer ?
#
loop_
_entity_poly.entity_id
_entity_poly.type
_entity_poly.pdbx_seq_one_letter_code
_entity_poly.pdbx_strand_id
1 'polypeptide(L)'
;MSSPILFRADRPAGQFTLRPMLESDASLIHSWVTRDYARFWGMQQQSLEQVAAFYQTLTASDPHAALIGCCNDKPICLIECYRARDDEVGTFYPAAPDDYGMHILIAPASQPIKAFSWQVFTLVMDYMFSRPEVNRVVVEPDVRNEKIHVLNKRAGFRYQHTIDMGHKTAWLAFCQRDDYQHALLQESQTMNTSASLTDGTHLT
;
A
#
# COMPACT_ATOMS: atom_id res chain seq x y z
N MET A 1 -2.45 -26.09 4.28
CA MET A 1 -3.53 -25.33 4.98
C MET A 1 -3.63 -23.97 4.33
N SER A 2 -4.84 -23.47 4.04
CA SER A 2 -5.00 -22.12 3.48
C SER A 2 -4.68 -21.07 4.55
N SER A 3 -3.95 -20.01 4.17
CA SER A 3 -3.64 -18.88 5.06
C SER A 3 -4.95 -18.19 5.50
N PRO A 4 -5.07 -17.75 6.75
CA PRO A 4 -6.25 -17.04 7.21
C PRO A 4 -6.43 -15.73 6.44
N ILE A 5 -7.67 -15.41 6.06
CA ILE A 5 -7.99 -14.11 5.47
C ILE A 5 -8.13 -13.10 6.60
N LEU A 6 -7.30 -12.05 6.56
CA LEU A 6 -7.28 -10.96 7.55
C LEU A 6 -8.29 -9.85 7.23
N PHE A 7 -8.55 -9.61 5.94
CA PHE A 7 -9.45 -8.55 5.49
C PHE A 7 -10.09 -8.90 4.15
N ARG A 8 -11.32 -8.44 3.92
CA ARG A 8 -12.06 -8.57 2.65
C ARG A 8 -12.73 -7.26 2.30
N ALA A 9 -12.77 -6.96 1.00
CA ALA A 9 -13.52 -5.83 0.46
C ALA A 9 -13.95 -6.14 -0.97
N ASP A 10 -15.20 -5.82 -1.31
CA ASP A 10 -15.67 -5.83 -2.68
C ASP A 10 -15.31 -4.52 -3.37
N ARG A 11 -14.77 -4.60 -4.58
CA ARG A 11 -14.34 -3.48 -5.39
C ARG A 11 -14.86 -3.69 -6.83
N PRO A 12 -14.88 -2.65 -7.68
CA PRO A 12 -15.29 -2.80 -9.08
C PRO A 12 -14.53 -3.88 -9.87
N ALA A 13 -13.27 -4.15 -9.52
CA ALA A 13 -12.46 -5.19 -10.17
C ALA A 13 -12.73 -6.61 -9.65
N GLY A 14 -13.46 -6.78 -8.54
CA GLY A 14 -13.78 -8.08 -7.94
C GLY A 14 -13.66 -8.09 -6.42
N GLN A 15 -13.67 -9.30 -5.86
CA GLN A 15 -13.46 -9.49 -4.42
C GLN A 15 -11.96 -9.41 -4.10
N PHE A 16 -11.61 -8.50 -3.21
CA PHE A 16 -10.25 -8.33 -2.72
C PHE A 16 -10.09 -8.95 -1.33
N THR A 17 -8.96 -9.58 -1.10
CA THR A 17 -8.62 -10.18 0.20
C THR A 17 -7.17 -9.87 0.57
N LEU A 18 -6.90 -9.79 1.88
CA LEU A 18 -5.54 -9.74 2.44
C LEU A 18 -5.30 -10.96 3.30
N ARG A 19 -4.14 -11.57 3.15
CA ARG A 19 -3.67 -12.69 3.97
C ARG A 19 -2.19 -12.53 4.33
N PRO A 20 -1.70 -13.16 5.40
CA PRO A 20 -0.27 -13.24 5.66
C PRO A 20 0.47 -13.82 4.46
N MET A 21 1.66 -13.31 4.20
CA MET A 21 2.61 -13.93 3.27
C MET A 21 3.04 -15.29 3.84
N LEU A 22 3.14 -16.29 2.98
CA LEU A 22 3.66 -17.61 3.29
C LEU A 22 5.05 -17.79 2.67
N GLU A 23 5.83 -18.71 3.20
CA GLU A 23 7.13 -19.07 2.61
C GLU A 23 6.99 -19.49 1.13
N SER A 24 5.89 -20.17 0.79
CA SER A 24 5.58 -20.56 -0.59
C SER A 24 5.36 -19.40 -1.56
N ASP A 25 5.13 -18.18 -1.06
CA ASP A 25 4.97 -16.99 -1.89
C ASP A 25 6.35 -16.40 -2.31
N ALA A 26 7.45 -16.85 -1.75
CA ALA A 26 8.78 -16.26 -1.96
C ALA A 26 9.16 -16.18 -3.45
N SER A 27 8.93 -17.25 -4.23
CA SER A 27 9.20 -17.25 -5.68
C SER A 27 8.35 -16.24 -6.44
N LEU A 28 7.09 -16.07 -6.05
CA LEU A 28 6.20 -15.08 -6.63
C LEU A 28 6.69 -13.66 -6.33
N ILE A 29 6.99 -13.39 -5.07
CA ILE A 29 7.49 -12.10 -4.61
C ILE A 29 8.82 -11.75 -5.27
N HIS A 30 9.77 -12.69 -5.31
CA HIS A 30 11.02 -12.52 -6.03
C HIS A 30 10.76 -12.10 -7.49
N SER A 31 9.81 -12.76 -8.19
CA SER A 31 9.45 -12.41 -9.57
C SER A 31 8.90 -10.99 -9.74
N TRP A 32 8.44 -10.34 -8.67
CA TRP A 32 7.95 -8.96 -8.67
C TRP A 32 9.03 -7.95 -8.28
N VAL A 33 9.69 -8.17 -7.14
CA VAL A 33 10.61 -7.20 -6.53
C VAL A 33 11.91 -7.00 -7.32
N THR A 34 12.29 -7.97 -8.16
CA THR A 34 13.50 -7.92 -9.00
C THR A 34 13.32 -7.23 -10.33
N ARG A 35 12.10 -6.81 -10.70
CA ARG A 35 11.83 -6.11 -11.97
C ARG A 35 12.07 -4.60 -11.87
N ASP A 36 12.37 -3.97 -13.00
CA ASP A 36 12.64 -2.52 -13.10
C ASP A 36 11.50 -1.64 -12.58
N TYR A 37 10.22 -2.06 -12.75
CA TYR A 37 9.09 -1.29 -12.24
C TYR A 37 9.08 -1.19 -10.70
N ALA A 38 9.68 -2.17 -10.03
CA ALA A 38 9.81 -2.24 -8.58
C ALA A 38 11.10 -1.58 -8.05
N ARG A 39 11.78 -0.74 -8.86
CA ARG A 39 13.07 -0.15 -8.49
C ARG A 39 13.07 0.61 -7.16
N PHE A 40 11.94 1.14 -6.72
CA PHE A 40 11.80 1.82 -5.44
C PHE A 40 11.60 0.84 -4.27
N TRP A 41 11.47 -0.47 -4.54
CA TRP A 41 11.47 -1.51 -3.53
C TRP A 41 12.87 -1.91 -3.07
N GLY A 42 13.85 -1.71 -3.94
CA GLY A 42 15.28 -1.85 -3.61
C GLY A 42 15.82 -3.29 -3.65
N MET A 43 15.10 -4.25 -4.25
CA MET A 43 15.50 -5.66 -4.28
C MET A 43 15.86 -6.21 -5.67
N GLN A 44 16.16 -5.36 -6.67
CA GLN A 44 16.39 -5.79 -8.05
C GLN A 44 17.53 -6.81 -8.22
N GLN A 45 18.54 -6.74 -7.37
CA GLN A 45 19.74 -7.58 -7.43
C GLN A 45 19.71 -8.76 -6.45
N GLN A 46 18.62 -8.95 -5.72
CA GLN A 46 18.52 -10.00 -4.72
C GLN A 46 18.20 -11.36 -5.36
N SER A 47 18.86 -12.42 -4.88
CA SER A 47 18.50 -13.79 -5.25
C SER A 47 17.19 -14.22 -4.59
N LEU A 48 16.62 -15.34 -5.06
CA LEU A 48 15.42 -15.91 -4.44
C LEU A 48 15.65 -16.23 -2.96
N GLU A 49 16.80 -16.80 -2.63
CA GLU A 49 17.18 -17.16 -1.26
C GLU A 49 17.30 -15.91 -0.38
N GLN A 50 17.86 -14.82 -0.90
CA GLN A 50 17.98 -13.55 -0.18
C GLN A 50 16.61 -12.92 0.08
N VAL A 51 15.71 -12.91 -0.92
CA VAL A 51 14.34 -12.42 -0.75
C VAL A 51 13.57 -13.28 0.25
N ALA A 52 13.67 -14.62 0.17
CA ALA A 52 13.01 -15.53 1.10
C ALA A 52 13.52 -15.31 2.55
N ALA A 53 14.84 -15.23 2.75
CA ALA A 53 15.44 -15.00 4.07
C ALA A 53 15.04 -13.63 4.66
N PHE A 54 14.97 -12.58 3.82
CA PHE A 54 14.51 -11.25 4.25
C PHE A 54 13.08 -11.32 4.82
N TYR A 55 12.13 -11.90 4.06
CA TYR A 55 10.74 -11.98 4.50
C TYR A 55 10.53 -12.94 5.66
N GLN A 56 11.32 -14.01 5.76
CA GLN A 56 11.33 -14.87 6.93
C GLN A 56 11.73 -14.11 8.19
N THR A 57 12.79 -13.30 8.11
CA THR A 57 13.24 -12.46 9.22
C THR A 57 12.22 -11.38 9.57
N LEU A 58 11.69 -10.68 8.55
CA LEU A 58 10.73 -9.60 8.74
C LEU A 58 9.46 -10.10 9.44
N THR A 59 8.91 -11.23 8.99
CA THR A 59 7.66 -11.78 9.56
C THR A 59 7.84 -12.46 10.92
N ALA A 60 9.08 -12.79 11.30
CA ALA A 60 9.39 -13.27 12.64
C ALA A 60 9.50 -12.14 13.69
N SER A 61 9.55 -10.88 13.24
CA SER A 61 9.76 -9.70 14.09
C SER A 61 8.42 -9.00 14.32
N ASP A 62 7.77 -9.18 15.49
CA ASP A 62 6.66 -8.31 15.87
C ASP A 62 7.21 -6.88 16.10
N PRO A 63 6.65 -5.86 15.50
CA PRO A 63 5.31 -5.74 14.88
C PRO A 63 5.30 -5.72 13.34
N HIS A 64 6.31 -6.25 12.67
CA HIS A 64 6.35 -6.26 11.21
C HIS A 64 5.47 -7.38 10.64
N ALA A 65 4.76 -7.09 9.56
CA ALA A 65 3.97 -8.07 8.84
C ALA A 65 4.13 -7.89 7.33
N ALA A 66 4.37 -8.99 6.62
CA ALA A 66 4.25 -9.04 5.17
C ALA A 66 2.93 -9.71 4.79
N LEU A 67 2.16 -9.08 3.91
CA LEU A 67 0.84 -9.53 3.48
C LEU A 67 0.80 -9.67 1.96
N ILE A 68 0.00 -10.63 1.50
CA ILE A 68 -0.36 -10.77 0.09
C ILE A 68 -1.81 -10.30 -0.09
N GLY A 69 -2.00 -9.32 -0.95
CA GLY A 69 -3.32 -8.95 -1.44
C GLY A 69 -3.69 -9.79 -2.67
N CYS A 70 -4.93 -10.24 -2.72
CA CYS A 70 -5.48 -11.00 -3.85
C CYS A 70 -6.73 -10.30 -4.39
N CYS A 71 -7.00 -10.46 -5.69
CA CYS A 71 -8.26 -10.12 -6.34
C CYS A 71 -8.80 -11.40 -7.00
N ASN A 72 -10.01 -11.84 -6.60
CA ASN A 72 -10.59 -13.11 -7.04
C ASN A 72 -9.56 -14.26 -6.91
N ASP A 73 -8.96 -14.39 -5.73
CA ASP A 73 -7.93 -15.36 -5.34
C ASP A 73 -6.58 -15.27 -6.08
N LYS A 74 -6.44 -14.33 -7.02
CA LYS A 74 -5.15 -14.10 -7.71
C LYS A 74 -4.31 -13.07 -6.94
N PRO A 75 -3.06 -13.37 -6.56
CA PRO A 75 -2.16 -12.41 -5.93
C PRO A 75 -1.94 -11.18 -6.81
N ILE A 76 -2.09 -9.99 -6.22
CA ILE A 76 -2.04 -8.70 -6.92
C ILE A 76 -1.14 -7.66 -6.26
N CYS A 77 -0.76 -7.86 -5.02
CA CYS A 77 0.15 -6.94 -4.34
C CYS A 77 0.84 -7.59 -3.15
N LEU A 78 2.00 -7.04 -2.82
CA LEU A 78 2.75 -7.25 -1.60
C LEU A 78 2.63 -6.00 -0.74
N ILE A 79 2.43 -6.18 0.55
CA ILE A 79 2.28 -5.12 1.52
C ILE A 79 3.18 -5.44 2.72
N GLU A 80 3.90 -4.45 3.21
CA GLU A 80 4.58 -4.49 4.51
C GLU A 80 3.88 -3.50 5.43
N CYS A 81 3.58 -3.94 6.66
CA CYS A 81 3.01 -3.11 7.71
C CYS A 81 3.88 -3.21 8.96
N TYR A 82 4.09 -2.08 9.65
CA TYR A 82 4.96 -2.03 10.82
C TYR A 82 4.55 -0.89 11.76
N ARG A 83 4.93 -0.97 13.04
CA ARG A 83 4.86 0.22 13.93
C ARG A 83 6.00 1.17 13.58
N ALA A 84 5.66 2.42 13.26
CA ALA A 84 6.65 3.37 12.76
C ALA A 84 7.80 3.63 13.76
N ARG A 85 7.53 3.59 15.06
CA ARG A 85 8.57 3.80 16.10
C ARG A 85 9.61 2.68 16.18
N ASP A 86 9.28 1.48 15.67
CA ASP A 86 10.15 0.31 15.71
C ASP A 86 10.87 0.09 14.36
N ASP A 87 10.68 1.02 13.42
CA ASP A 87 11.27 1.06 12.08
C ASP A 87 12.19 2.28 11.90
N GLU A 88 13.02 2.27 10.86
CA GLU A 88 13.94 3.36 10.54
C GLU A 88 13.23 4.71 10.43
N VAL A 89 12.03 4.74 9.82
CA VAL A 89 11.26 5.98 9.65
C VAL A 89 10.96 6.68 10.97
N GLY A 90 10.79 5.94 12.06
CA GLY A 90 10.54 6.48 13.40
C GLY A 90 11.70 7.28 13.97
N THR A 91 12.90 7.22 13.39
CA THR A 91 14.06 8.02 13.82
C THR A 91 14.03 9.45 13.26
N PHE A 92 13.20 9.71 12.23
CA PHE A 92 13.13 11.01 11.54
C PHE A 92 12.05 11.96 12.06
N TYR A 93 11.24 11.50 13.04
CA TYR A 93 10.21 12.34 13.66
C TYR A 93 9.81 11.76 15.03
N PRO A 94 9.12 12.51 15.90
CA PRO A 94 8.59 12.00 17.17
C PRO A 94 7.44 11.01 16.91
N ALA A 95 7.79 9.72 16.70
CA ALA A 95 6.83 8.68 16.38
C ALA A 95 5.95 8.33 17.61
N ALA A 96 4.63 8.42 17.44
CA ALA A 96 3.65 8.01 18.44
C ALA A 96 3.47 6.49 18.47
N PRO A 97 3.01 5.92 19.61
CA PRO A 97 2.79 4.46 19.71
C PRO A 97 1.77 3.88 18.73
N ASP A 98 0.85 4.71 18.26
CA ASP A 98 -0.26 4.42 17.35
C ASP A 98 0.01 4.87 15.89
N ASP A 99 1.29 5.20 15.58
CA ASP A 99 1.77 5.42 14.24
C ASP A 99 2.18 4.09 13.59
N TYR A 100 1.58 3.78 12.45
CA TYR A 100 1.92 2.60 11.66
C TYR A 100 2.38 2.98 10.28
N GLY A 101 3.45 2.32 9.81
CA GLY A 101 3.97 2.47 8.46
C GLY A 101 3.43 1.39 7.53
N MET A 102 3.47 1.66 6.22
CA MET A 102 3.20 0.67 5.18
C MET A 102 4.06 0.88 3.95
N HIS A 103 4.48 -0.24 3.35
CA HIS A 103 4.98 -0.28 1.98
C HIS A 103 4.01 -1.07 1.12
N ILE A 104 3.85 -0.69 -0.14
CA ILE A 104 2.97 -1.35 -1.09
C ILE A 104 3.65 -1.52 -2.45
N LEU A 105 3.66 -2.76 -2.95
CA LEU A 105 4.08 -3.09 -4.31
C LEU A 105 2.93 -3.78 -5.02
N ILE A 106 2.43 -3.18 -6.09
CA ILE A 106 1.39 -3.78 -6.93
C ILE A 106 2.05 -4.68 -7.97
N ALA A 107 1.54 -5.91 -8.13
CA ALA A 107 2.04 -6.86 -9.11
C ALA A 107 1.97 -6.31 -10.55
N PRO A 108 2.87 -6.74 -11.44
CA PRO A 108 2.81 -6.33 -12.84
C PRO A 108 1.52 -6.87 -13.48
N ALA A 109 0.71 -5.97 -14.05
CA ALA A 109 -0.52 -6.34 -14.72
C ALA A 109 -0.23 -6.76 -16.17
N SER A 110 -0.83 -7.87 -16.61
CA SER A 110 -0.82 -8.27 -18.02
C SER A 110 -1.75 -7.39 -18.87
N GLN A 111 -2.82 -6.89 -18.27
CA GLN A 111 -3.76 -5.93 -18.88
C GLN A 111 -4.11 -4.84 -17.87
N PRO A 112 -4.14 -3.55 -18.30
CA PRO A 112 -4.54 -2.46 -17.43
C PRO A 112 -6.02 -2.56 -17.05
N ILE A 113 -6.32 -2.45 -15.76
CA ILE A 113 -7.67 -2.32 -15.22
C ILE A 113 -7.84 -0.87 -14.75
N LYS A 114 -8.94 -0.23 -15.15
CA LYS A 114 -9.22 1.16 -14.77
C LYS A 114 -9.21 1.34 -13.24
N ALA A 115 -8.44 2.32 -12.79
CA ALA A 115 -8.31 2.66 -11.37
C ALA A 115 -7.87 1.51 -10.46
N PHE A 116 -7.22 0.45 -11.00
CA PHE A 116 -6.83 -0.72 -10.21
C PHE A 116 -5.89 -0.38 -9.06
N SER A 117 -4.87 0.44 -9.33
CA SER A 117 -3.92 0.86 -8.28
C SER A 117 -4.61 1.60 -7.14
N TRP A 118 -5.64 2.39 -7.44
CA TRP A 118 -6.44 3.04 -6.42
C TRP A 118 -7.26 2.04 -5.59
N GLN A 119 -7.88 1.05 -6.24
CA GLN A 119 -8.63 -0.01 -5.54
C GLN A 119 -7.74 -0.83 -4.61
N VAL A 120 -6.51 -1.14 -5.04
CA VAL A 120 -5.52 -1.83 -4.21
C VAL A 120 -5.05 -0.93 -3.07
N PHE A 121 -4.77 0.35 -3.35
CA PHE A 121 -4.31 1.30 -2.34
C PHE A 121 -5.36 1.49 -1.24
N THR A 122 -6.62 1.70 -1.62
CA THR A 122 -7.72 1.83 -0.65
C THR A 122 -8.01 0.55 0.12
N LEU A 123 -7.81 -0.64 -0.47
CA LEU A 123 -7.87 -1.90 0.27
C LEU A 123 -6.89 -1.91 1.46
N VAL A 124 -5.66 -1.48 1.21
CA VAL A 124 -4.62 -1.44 2.26
C VAL A 124 -4.94 -0.38 3.31
N MET A 125 -5.35 0.81 2.91
CA MET A 125 -5.75 1.87 3.84
C MET A 125 -6.96 1.48 4.69
N ASP A 126 -7.97 0.82 4.09
CA ASP A 126 -9.14 0.31 4.82
C ASP A 126 -8.72 -0.75 5.83
N TYR A 127 -7.81 -1.67 5.47
CA TYR A 127 -7.24 -2.64 6.40
C TYR A 127 -6.49 -1.96 7.55
N MET A 128 -5.60 -1.00 7.24
CA MET A 128 -4.87 -0.27 8.27
C MET A 128 -5.82 0.40 9.25
N PHE A 129 -6.79 1.14 8.76
CA PHE A 129 -7.75 1.85 9.60
C PHE A 129 -8.90 0.98 10.14
N SER A 130 -9.06 -0.27 9.73
CA SER A 130 -9.95 -1.22 10.42
C SER A 130 -9.41 -1.64 11.79
N ARG A 131 -8.12 -1.45 12.02
CA ARG A 131 -7.44 -1.77 13.26
C ARG A 131 -7.54 -0.58 14.22
N PRO A 132 -8.14 -0.77 15.42
CA PRO A 132 -8.37 0.34 16.36
C PRO A 132 -7.10 0.98 16.90
N GLU A 133 -5.98 0.22 16.94
CA GLU A 133 -4.68 0.69 17.38
C GLU A 133 -3.98 1.60 16.36
N VAL A 134 -4.46 1.66 15.10
CA VAL A 134 -3.87 2.52 14.06
C VAL A 134 -4.60 3.86 14.05
N ASN A 135 -3.95 4.91 14.55
CA ASN A 135 -4.48 6.27 14.51
C ASN A 135 -3.96 7.06 13.30
N ARG A 136 -2.70 6.82 12.93
CA ARG A 136 -2.05 7.52 11.83
C ARG A 136 -1.23 6.55 10.98
N VAL A 137 -1.36 6.64 9.66
CA VAL A 137 -0.50 5.93 8.71
C VAL A 137 0.63 6.85 8.27
N VAL A 138 1.86 6.32 8.30
CA VAL A 138 3.10 7.01 7.97
C VAL A 138 3.71 6.37 6.74
N VAL A 139 4.20 7.17 5.80
CA VAL A 139 4.90 6.69 4.61
C VAL A 139 6.10 7.59 4.29
N GLU A 140 7.13 7.00 3.68
CA GLU A 140 8.35 7.68 3.29
C GLU A 140 8.76 7.31 1.83
N PRO A 141 7.89 7.63 0.85
CA PRO A 141 8.17 7.33 -0.54
C PRO A 141 9.37 8.12 -1.07
N ASP A 142 10.20 7.47 -1.90
CA ASP A 142 11.29 8.13 -2.63
C ASP A 142 10.74 9.35 -3.39
N VAL A 143 11.46 10.47 -3.33
CA VAL A 143 11.05 11.74 -3.97
C VAL A 143 10.80 11.60 -5.48
N ARG A 144 11.41 10.60 -6.13
CA ARG A 144 11.28 10.31 -7.56
C ARG A 144 10.08 9.41 -7.91
N ASN A 145 9.39 8.85 -6.91
CA ASN A 145 8.27 7.91 -7.13
C ASN A 145 6.95 8.66 -7.32
N GLU A 146 6.81 9.37 -8.45
CA GLU A 146 5.63 10.20 -8.75
C GLU A 146 4.31 9.45 -8.64
N LYS A 147 4.28 8.16 -9.04
CA LYS A 147 3.04 7.36 -9.04
C LYS A 147 2.47 7.18 -7.65
N ILE A 148 3.31 6.89 -6.65
CA ILE A 148 2.83 6.73 -5.28
C ILE A 148 2.43 8.07 -4.67
N HIS A 149 3.13 9.17 -5.03
CA HIS A 149 2.76 10.51 -4.57
C HIS A 149 1.34 10.90 -4.96
N VAL A 150 0.90 10.53 -6.18
CA VAL A 150 -0.48 10.75 -6.63
C VAL A 150 -1.48 9.98 -5.77
N LEU A 151 -1.22 8.69 -5.49
CA LEU A 151 -2.09 7.85 -4.66
C LEU A 151 -2.15 8.36 -3.22
N ASN A 152 -1.00 8.69 -2.64
CA ASN A 152 -0.93 9.23 -1.27
C ASN A 152 -1.75 10.52 -1.12
N LYS A 153 -1.52 11.50 -2.00
CA LYS A 153 -2.26 12.78 -1.96
C LYS A 153 -3.76 12.56 -2.11
N ARG A 154 -4.17 11.68 -3.02
CA ARG A 154 -5.56 11.31 -3.24
C ARG A 154 -6.20 10.65 -2.02
N ALA A 155 -5.43 9.91 -1.23
CA ALA A 155 -5.89 9.26 0.00
C ALA A 155 -5.84 10.17 1.24
N GLY A 156 -5.45 11.44 1.09
CA GLY A 156 -5.41 12.40 2.20
C GLY A 156 -4.08 12.48 2.94
N PHE A 157 -3.00 11.88 2.43
CA PHE A 157 -1.68 12.05 3.03
C PHE A 157 -1.20 13.50 2.94
N ARG A 158 -0.71 14.01 4.06
CA ARG A 158 -0.11 15.35 4.19
C ARG A 158 1.40 15.21 4.23
N TYR A 159 2.05 15.74 3.21
CA TYR A 159 3.51 15.76 3.08
C TYR A 159 4.11 16.81 4.01
N GLN A 160 5.17 16.43 4.75
CA GLN A 160 5.81 17.28 5.73
C GLN A 160 7.10 17.90 5.17
N HIS A 161 8.17 17.14 5.18
CA HIS A 161 9.48 17.53 4.69
C HIS A 161 10.21 16.31 4.10
N THR A 162 11.29 16.55 3.41
CA THR A 162 12.16 15.47 2.94
C THR A 162 13.08 14.99 4.03
N ILE A 163 13.34 13.69 4.06
CA ILE A 163 14.29 13.02 4.94
C ILE A 163 15.34 12.32 4.10
N ASP A 164 16.59 12.30 4.59
CA ASP A 164 17.67 11.54 3.99
C ASP A 164 17.86 10.23 4.79
N MET A 165 17.54 9.12 4.16
CA MET A 165 17.67 7.78 4.74
C MET A 165 18.97 7.09 4.32
N GLY A 166 19.94 7.82 3.74
CA GLY A 166 21.21 7.29 3.29
C GLY A 166 21.12 6.53 1.96
N HIS A 167 20.17 5.63 1.84
CA HIS A 167 19.92 4.85 0.61
C HIS A 167 18.90 5.52 -0.33
N LYS A 168 18.08 6.45 0.17
CA LYS A 168 17.12 7.26 -0.60
C LYS A 168 16.87 8.61 0.08
N THR A 169 16.52 9.62 -0.72
CA THR A 169 15.82 10.81 -0.22
C THR A 169 14.32 10.57 -0.35
N ALA A 170 13.60 10.69 0.74
CA ALA A 170 12.16 10.39 0.81
C ALA A 170 11.36 11.59 1.31
N TRP A 171 10.07 11.64 0.95
CA TRP A 171 9.10 12.52 1.58
C TRP A 171 8.48 11.86 2.79
N LEU A 172 8.63 12.43 3.98
CA LEU A 172 7.84 12.03 5.13
C LEU A 172 6.40 12.54 4.95
N ALA A 173 5.42 11.64 5.05
CA ALA A 173 4.02 11.99 4.90
C ALA A 173 3.13 11.20 5.87
N PHE A 174 2.08 11.86 6.35
CA PHE A 174 1.14 11.33 7.33
C PHE A 174 -0.29 11.35 6.80
N CYS A 175 -1.07 10.32 7.15
CA CYS A 175 -2.51 10.28 6.93
C CYS A 175 -3.20 9.89 8.24
N GLN A 176 -4.02 10.78 8.79
CA GLN A 176 -4.88 10.46 9.92
C GLN A 176 -6.16 9.77 9.44
N ARG A 177 -6.83 9.05 10.31
CA ARG A 177 -8.10 8.38 10.01
C ARG A 177 -9.13 9.33 9.39
N ASP A 178 -9.28 10.51 9.99
CA ASP A 178 -10.25 11.52 9.50
C ASP A 178 -9.85 12.10 8.14
N ASP A 179 -8.55 12.31 7.88
CA ASP A 179 -8.05 12.78 6.60
C ASP A 179 -8.39 11.77 5.47
N TYR A 180 -8.22 10.47 5.75
CA TYR A 180 -8.58 9.41 4.82
C TYR A 180 -10.09 9.35 4.56
N GLN A 181 -10.91 9.42 5.60
CA GLN A 181 -12.37 9.42 5.46
C GLN A 181 -12.87 10.61 4.63
N HIS A 182 -12.34 11.81 4.90
CA HIS A 182 -12.65 13.00 4.10
C HIS A 182 -12.24 12.84 2.63
N ALA A 183 -11.06 12.27 2.36
CA ALA A 183 -10.60 12.02 0.99
C ALA A 183 -11.54 11.08 0.24
N LEU A 184 -12.02 9.99 0.87
CA LEU A 184 -12.98 9.07 0.27
C LEU A 184 -14.33 9.73 -0.03
N LEU A 185 -14.83 10.60 0.85
CA LEU A 185 -16.07 11.34 0.63
C LEU A 185 -15.95 12.29 -0.57
N GLN A 186 -14.86 13.00 -0.70
CA GLN A 186 -14.60 13.88 -1.85
C GLN A 186 -14.53 13.11 -3.18
N GLU A 187 -13.87 11.96 -3.18
CA GLU A 187 -13.83 11.06 -4.35
C GLU A 187 -15.23 10.61 -4.77
N SER A 188 -16.05 10.21 -3.83
CA SER A 188 -17.42 9.75 -4.09
C SER A 188 -18.28 10.88 -4.69
N GLN A 189 -18.15 12.11 -4.22
CA GLN A 189 -18.84 13.27 -4.73
C GLN A 189 -18.42 13.62 -6.16
N THR A 190 -17.12 13.57 -6.44
CA THR A 190 -16.56 13.84 -7.77
C THR A 190 -17.05 12.82 -8.80
N MET A 191 -17.13 11.55 -8.43
CA MET A 191 -17.63 10.49 -9.30
C MET A 191 -19.13 10.69 -9.63
N ASN A 192 -19.95 11.05 -8.64
CA ASN A 192 -21.38 11.28 -8.83
C ASN A 192 -21.65 12.50 -9.71
N THR A 193 -20.89 13.58 -9.57
CA THR A 193 -21.00 14.78 -10.40
C THR A 193 -20.62 14.48 -11.86
N SER A 194 -19.59 13.67 -12.09
CA SER A 194 -19.17 13.27 -13.43
C SER A 194 -20.20 12.36 -14.11
N ALA A 195 -20.86 11.48 -13.37
CA ALA A 195 -21.91 10.60 -13.90
C ALA A 195 -23.17 11.39 -14.31
N SER A 196 -23.55 12.42 -13.54
CA SER A 196 -24.72 13.25 -13.85
C SER A 196 -24.54 14.16 -15.08
N LEU A 197 -23.30 14.53 -15.41
CA LEU A 197 -22.99 15.33 -16.60
C LEU A 197 -22.96 14.51 -17.90
N THR A 198 -22.77 13.20 -17.83
CA THR A 198 -22.79 12.32 -19.01
C THR A 198 -24.20 11.86 -19.39
N ASP A 199 -25.15 11.85 -18.46
CA ASP A 199 -26.56 11.48 -18.72
C ASP A 199 -27.39 12.62 -19.29
N GLY A 200 -26.90 13.87 -19.27
CA GLY A 200 -27.59 15.07 -19.75
C GLY A 200 -27.47 15.39 -21.25
N THR A 201 -26.71 14.58 -22.04
CA THR A 201 -26.42 14.87 -23.46
C THR A 201 -27.18 14.02 -24.47
N HIS A 202 -28.22 13.28 -24.07
CA HIS A 202 -29.11 12.56 -24.99
C HIS A 202 -30.55 13.02 -24.89
N LEU A 203 -30.81 14.32 -25.15
CA LEU A 203 -32.17 14.84 -25.47
C LEU A 203 -32.03 16.09 -26.35
N THR A 204 -31.81 15.90 -27.63
CA THR A 204 -32.33 16.76 -28.72
C THR A 204 -32.40 15.95 -30.01
#